data_5a04fa038a372394112e3d5b0478e814
#
_entry.id   5a04fa038a372394112e3d5b0478e814
#
_cell.length_a   1.000
_cell.length_b   1.000
_cell.length_c   1.000
_cell.angle_alpha   90.00
_cell.angle_beta   90.00
_cell.angle_gamma   90.00
#
_symmetry.space_group_name_H-M   'P 1'
#
loop_
_entity.id
_entity.type
_entity.pdbx_description
1 polymer ?
#
loop_
_entity_poly.entity_id
_entity_poly.type
_entity_poly.pdbx_seq_one_letter_code
_entity_poly.pdbx_strand_id
1 'polypeptide(L)'
;MDTAALHSPVAPAPAAEILRRVFGFDGFRPGQAEIVAAVMAGRNTLAIMPTGGGKSLCFQLPALCHNGVTVVISPLIALMRDQVRGLRQAGVEAGALTSGNTDEGTRGRSARVVMAQAVLLS
;
A
#
# COMPACT_ATOMS: atom_id res chain seq x y z
N MET A 1 -24.03 5.15 -16.99
CA MET A 1 -22.87 5.53 -16.22
C MET A 1 -23.30 6.24 -14.96
N ASP A 2 -22.79 5.80 -13.85
CA ASP A 2 -23.19 6.36 -12.57
C ASP A 2 -22.39 7.65 -12.29
N THR A 3 -23.07 8.79 -12.35
CA THR A 3 -22.45 10.07 -12.09
C THR A 3 -22.10 10.27 -10.62
N ALA A 4 -22.76 9.56 -9.71
CA ALA A 4 -22.43 9.63 -8.29
C ALA A 4 -21.02 9.12 -8.02
N ALA A 5 -20.58 8.11 -8.74
CA ALA A 5 -19.20 7.59 -8.62
C ALA A 5 -18.15 8.61 -9.06
N LEU A 6 -18.52 9.56 -9.91
CA LEU A 6 -17.61 10.62 -10.37
C LEU A 6 -17.54 11.79 -9.40
N HIS A 7 -18.59 11.98 -8.58
CA HIS A 7 -18.72 13.15 -7.70
C HIS A 7 -18.35 12.85 -6.25
N SER A 8 -18.19 11.60 -5.89
CA SER A 8 -17.91 11.20 -4.51
C SER A 8 -16.67 10.34 -4.43
N PRO A 9 -15.47 10.93 -4.58
CA PRO A 9 -14.23 10.17 -4.40
C PRO A 9 -13.98 9.95 -2.91
N VAL A 10 -14.90 9.23 -2.28
CA VAL A 10 -14.80 8.91 -0.86
C VAL A 10 -14.28 7.50 -0.72
N ALA A 11 -13.21 7.34 0.07
CA ALA A 11 -12.70 6.03 0.37
C ALA A 11 -13.76 5.20 1.10
N PRO A 12 -13.85 3.90 0.83
CA PRO A 12 -14.78 3.04 1.55
C PRO A 12 -14.60 3.10 3.06
N ALA A 13 -15.68 2.86 3.81
CA ALA A 13 -15.66 2.90 5.26
C ALA A 13 -14.57 2.01 5.89
N PRO A 14 -14.32 0.76 5.39
CA PRO A 14 -13.22 -0.04 5.93
C PRO A 14 -11.86 0.63 5.82
N ALA A 15 -11.62 1.39 4.76
CA ALA A 15 -10.36 2.10 4.58
C ALA A 15 -10.18 3.20 5.63
N ALA A 16 -11.22 3.95 5.93
CA ALA A 16 -11.18 5.01 6.94
C ALA A 16 -10.89 4.43 8.33
N GLU A 17 -11.47 3.29 8.65
CA GLU A 17 -11.22 2.62 9.92
C GLU A 17 -9.79 2.13 10.05
N ILE A 18 -9.25 1.50 9.00
CA ILE A 18 -7.86 1.03 9.01
C ILE A 18 -6.90 2.20 9.07
N LEU A 19 -7.21 3.31 8.39
CA LEU A 19 -6.40 4.52 8.45
C LEU A 19 -6.21 4.99 9.90
N ARG A 20 -7.27 4.98 10.69
CA ARG A 20 -7.19 5.37 12.10
C ARG A 20 -6.52 4.30 12.94
N ARG A 21 -6.96 3.07 12.83
CA ARG A 21 -6.56 1.98 13.74
C ARG A 21 -5.14 1.51 13.51
N VAL A 22 -4.73 1.38 12.26
CA VAL A 22 -3.40 0.84 11.92
C VAL A 22 -2.39 1.96 11.73
N PHE A 23 -2.75 3.01 10.97
CA PHE A 23 -1.82 4.07 10.62
C PHE A 23 -1.88 5.28 11.55
N GLY A 24 -2.92 5.40 12.36
CA GLY A 24 -3.03 6.46 13.35
C GLY A 24 -3.39 7.83 12.81
N PHE A 25 -3.95 7.90 11.61
CA PHE A 25 -4.37 9.16 11.00
C PHE A 25 -5.88 9.35 11.09
N ASP A 26 -6.30 10.56 11.36
CA ASP A 26 -7.72 10.90 11.47
C ASP A 26 -8.40 11.03 10.11
N GLY A 27 -7.66 11.39 9.08
CA GLY A 27 -8.21 11.59 7.75
C GLY A 27 -7.15 11.50 6.67
N PHE A 28 -7.62 11.45 5.43
CA PHE A 28 -6.76 11.41 4.26
C PHE A 28 -6.20 12.80 3.92
N ARG A 29 -4.98 12.83 3.40
CA ARG A 29 -4.44 14.02 2.78
C ARG A 29 -5.09 14.23 1.40
N PRO A 30 -5.03 15.45 0.84
CA PRO A 30 -5.59 15.71 -0.49
C PRO A 30 -5.08 14.70 -1.54
N GLY A 31 -6.03 14.13 -2.28
CA GLY A 31 -5.75 13.15 -3.33
C GLY A 31 -5.67 11.70 -2.87
N GLN A 32 -5.41 11.43 -1.60
CA GLN A 32 -5.27 10.07 -1.12
C GLN A 32 -6.56 9.26 -1.20
N ALA A 33 -7.67 9.83 -0.75
CA ALA A 33 -8.96 9.13 -0.72
C ALA A 33 -9.38 8.67 -2.12
N GLU A 34 -9.16 9.50 -3.11
CA GLU A 34 -9.50 9.19 -4.50
C GLU A 34 -8.67 8.03 -5.03
N ILE A 35 -7.38 8.03 -4.76
CA ILE A 35 -6.48 6.96 -5.18
C ILE A 35 -6.84 5.66 -4.48
N VAL A 36 -7.04 5.69 -3.17
CA VAL A 36 -7.42 4.53 -2.39
C VAL A 36 -8.74 3.95 -2.91
N ALA A 37 -9.74 4.79 -3.17
CA ALA A 37 -11.01 4.34 -3.70
C ALA A 37 -10.86 3.66 -5.06
N ALA A 38 -10.05 4.22 -5.96
CA ALA A 38 -9.81 3.65 -7.27
C ALA A 38 -9.11 2.29 -7.19
N VAL A 39 -8.10 2.18 -6.34
CA VAL A 39 -7.38 0.92 -6.13
C VAL A 39 -8.30 -0.14 -5.53
N MET A 40 -9.10 0.23 -4.53
CA MET A 40 -10.03 -0.71 -3.90
C MET A 40 -11.15 -1.15 -4.84
N ALA A 41 -11.49 -0.34 -5.83
CA ALA A 41 -12.45 -0.71 -6.86
C ALA A 41 -11.87 -1.66 -7.91
N GLY A 42 -10.60 -2.04 -7.79
CA GLY A 42 -9.93 -2.91 -8.73
C GLY A 42 -9.49 -2.24 -10.02
N ARG A 43 -9.40 -0.92 -10.02
CA ARG A 43 -9.01 -0.17 -11.21
C ARG A 43 -7.50 -0.05 -11.31
N ASN A 44 -6.98 -0.17 -12.52
CA ASN A 44 -5.60 0.21 -12.80
C ASN A 44 -5.48 1.73 -12.61
N THR A 45 -4.54 2.14 -11.77
CA THR A 45 -4.46 3.54 -11.34
C THR A 45 -3.03 4.06 -11.50
N LEU A 46 -2.89 5.19 -12.15
CA LEU A 46 -1.63 5.94 -12.17
C LEU A 46 -1.81 7.14 -11.26
N ALA A 47 -1.03 7.18 -10.18
CA ALA A 47 -1.09 8.26 -9.21
C ALA A 47 0.22 9.03 -9.22
N ILE A 48 0.13 10.34 -9.47
CA ILE A 48 1.29 11.22 -9.45
C ILE A 48 1.10 12.18 -8.27
N MET A 49 2.00 12.08 -7.31
CA MET A 49 1.93 12.87 -6.08
C MET A 49 3.28 13.49 -5.80
N PRO A 50 3.30 14.68 -5.19
CA PRO A 50 4.56 15.28 -4.78
C PRO A 50 5.25 14.48 -3.68
N THR A 51 6.55 14.62 -3.56
CA THR A 51 7.33 14.03 -2.48
C THR A 51 6.76 14.48 -1.13
N GLY A 52 6.58 13.55 -0.21
CA GLY A 52 5.97 13.85 1.09
C GLY A 52 4.45 13.88 1.06
N GLY A 53 3.81 13.57 -0.05
CA GLY A 53 2.35 13.56 -0.17
C GLY A 53 1.65 12.33 0.39
N GLY A 54 2.39 11.41 1.00
CA GLY A 54 1.80 10.21 1.56
C GLY A 54 1.54 9.11 0.54
N LYS A 55 2.45 8.97 -0.44
CA LYS A 55 2.30 7.99 -1.52
C LYS A 55 2.19 6.55 -1.04
N SER A 56 2.96 6.19 -0.02
CA SER A 56 3.01 4.82 0.48
C SER A 56 1.65 4.35 0.99
N LEU A 57 0.91 5.22 1.63
CA LEU A 57 -0.41 4.89 2.17
C LEU A 57 -1.38 4.46 1.07
N CYS A 58 -1.23 5.02 -0.13
CA CYS A 58 -2.13 4.75 -1.25
C CYS A 58 -2.10 3.30 -1.71
N PHE A 59 -1.03 2.56 -1.46
CA PHE A 59 -0.98 1.13 -1.75
C PHE A 59 -0.98 0.27 -0.49
N GLN A 60 -0.45 0.75 0.62
CA GLN A 60 -0.42 0.00 1.87
C GLN A 60 -1.83 -0.16 2.46
N LEU A 61 -2.61 0.90 2.44
CA LEU A 61 -3.95 0.87 3.01
C LEU A 61 -4.89 -0.07 2.25
N PRO A 62 -5.01 0.00 0.92
CA PRO A 62 -5.81 -0.97 0.18
C PRO A 62 -5.37 -2.41 0.38
N ALA A 63 -4.06 -2.64 0.55
CA ALA A 63 -3.54 -3.98 0.79
C ALA A 63 -4.14 -4.63 2.03
N LEU A 64 -4.50 -3.85 3.03
CA LEU A 64 -5.09 -4.33 4.28
C LEU A 64 -6.60 -4.44 4.22
N CYS A 65 -7.23 -3.90 3.19
CA CYS A 65 -8.67 -3.85 3.07
C CYS A 65 -9.26 -5.04 2.32
N HIS A 66 -8.43 -5.84 1.67
CA HIS A 66 -8.90 -7.02 0.95
C HIS A 66 -8.09 -8.25 1.34
N ASN A 67 -8.62 -9.41 1.00
CA ASN A 67 -7.95 -10.68 1.26
C ASN A 67 -6.87 -10.93 0.21
N GLY A 68 -5.81 -11.57 0.63
CA GLY A 68 -4.73 -11.94 -0.27
C GLY A 68 -3.47 -11.13 -0.04
N VAL A 69 -2.55 -11.23 -0.97
CA VAL A 69 -1.23 -10.61 -0.88
C VAL A 69 -1.14 -9.47 -1.87
N THR A 70 -0.63 -8.33 -1.41
CA THR A 70 -0.29 -7.21 -2.29
C THR A 70 1.21 -7.21 -2.52
N VAL A 71 1.61 -7.21 -3.77
CA VAL A 71 3.01 -7.16 -4.17
C VAL A 71 3.34 -5.75 -4.62
N VAL A 72 4.37 -5.16 -4.00
CA VAL A 72 4.85 -3.82 -4.34
C VAL A 72 6.23 -3.93 -4.95
N ILE A 73 6.41 -3.43 -6.15
CA ILE A 73 7.69 -3.49 -6.85
C ILE A 73 8.41 -2.16 -6.71
N SER A 74 9.61 -2.19 -6.17
CA SER A 74 10.42 -0.99 -5.94
C SER A 74 11.87 -1.22 -6.36
N PRO A 75 12.52 -0.23 -6.98
CA PRO A 75 13.94 -0.33 -7.31
C PRO A 75 14.87 0.00 -6.12
N LEU A 76 14.32 0.52 -5.03
CA LEU A 76 15.11 1.07 -3.92
C LEU A 76 15.04 0.16 -2.69
N ILE A 77 16.12 -0.59 -2.44
CA ILE A 77 16.18 -1.54 -1.32
C ILE A 77 16.05 -0.85 0.03
N ALA A 78 16.70 0.28 0.21
CA ALA A 78 16.63 1.00 1.49
C ALA A 78 15.21 1.43 1.83
N LEU A 79 14.49 1.95 0.84
CA LEU A 79 13.10 2.35 1.00
C LEU A 79 12.21 1.14 1.31
N MET A 80 12.47 0.00 0.64
CA MET A 80 11.72 -1.23 0.90
C MET A 80 11.85 -1.67 2.35
N ARG A 81 13.07 -1.66 2.88
CA ARG A 81 13.34 -2.06 4.26
C ARG A 81 12.64 -1.15 5.26
N ASP A 82 12.66 0.16 5.00
CA ASP A 82 11.98 1.12 5.87
C ASP A 82 10.47 0.91 5.86
N GLN A 83 9.89 0.66 4.70
CA GLN A 83 8.47 0.41 4.59
C GLN A 83 8.05 -0.90 5.25
N VAL A 84 8.80 -1.97 5.06
CA VAL A 84 8.54 -3.24 5.74
C VAL A 84 8.61 -3.08 7.25
N ARG A 85 9.63 -2.36 7.73
CA ARG A 85 9.77 -2.11 9.16
C ARG A 85 8.58 -1.33 9.71
N GLY A 86 8.17 -0.28 9.02
CA GLY A 86 7.02 0.52 9.44
C GLY A 86 5.74 -0.27 9.48
N LEU A 87 5.51 -1.13 8.49
CA LEU A 87 4.33 -1.99 8.45
C LEU A 87 4.35 -3.00 9.59
N ARG A 88 5.48 -3.63 9.86
CA ARG A 88 5.62 -4.58 10.98
C ARG A 88 5.40 -3.90 12.32
N GLN A 89 5.89 -2.69 12.51
CA GLN A 89 5.66 -1.92 13.72
C GLN A 89 4.17 -1.60 13.92
N ALA A 90 3.43 -1.44 12.83
CA ALA A 90 1.99 -1.22 12.88
C ALA A 90 1.19 -2.52 13.03
N GLY A 91 1.85 -3.66 13.16
CA GLY A 91 1.20 -4.95 13.34
C GLY A 91 0.83 -5.65 12.04
N VAL A 92 1.35 -5.20 10.91
CA VAL A 92 1.05 -5.78 9.59
C VAL A 92 2.13 -6.80 9.23
N GLU A 93 1.72 -7.95 8.75
CA GLU A 93 2.65 -8.95 8.23
C GLU A 93 3.16 -8.51 6.86
N ALA A 94 4.42 -8.15 6.80
CA ALA A 94 5.09 -7.69 5.60
C ALA A 94 6.45 -8.34 5.47
N GLY A 95 6.89 -8.52 4.23
CA GLY A 95 8.19 -9.09 3.92
C GLY A 95 8.81 -8.45 2.69
N ALA A 96 10.08 -8.75 2.45
CA ALA A 96 10.82 -8.23 1.31
C ALA A 96 11.51 -9.36 0.57
N LEU A 97 11.48 -9.27 -0.76
CA LEU A 97 12.23 -10.16 -1.65
C LEU A 97 13.25 -9.33 -2.40
N THR A 98 14.51 -9.62 -2.20
CA THR A 98 15.61 -8.95 -2.87
C THR A 98 16.50 -9.98 -3.57
N SER A 99 17.34 -9.50 -4.47
CA SER A 99 18.21 -10.37 -5.28
C SER A 99 19.19 -11.20 -4.46
N GLY A 100 19.56 -10.76 -3.28
CA GLY A 100 20.53 -11.46 -2.44
C GLY A 100 19.93 -12.17 -1.24
N ASN A 101 18.63 -12.06 -1.02
CA ASN A 101 18.08 -12.39 0.28
C ASN A 101 16.57 -12.59 0.21
N THR A 102 16.09 -13.75 0.63
CA THR A 102 14.69 -13.94 0.91
C THR A 102 14.49 -13.66 2.39
N ASP A 103 13.62 -12.73 2.71
CA ASP A 103 13.25 -12.47 4.10
C ASP A 103 12.55 -13.71 4.65
N GLU A 104 13.08 -14.26 5.73
CA GLU A 104 12.49 -15.40 6.41
C GLU A 104 11.06 -15.10 6.89
N GLY A 105 10.75 -13.84 7.14
CA GLY A 105 9.40 -13.43 7.48
C GLY A 105 8.40 -13.64 6.36
N THR A 106 8.86 -13.76 5.11
CA THR A 106 8.01 -14.04 3.96
C THR A 106 7.83 -15.53 3.73
N ARG A 107 8.78 -16.33 4.21
CA ARG A 107 8.74 -17.78 4.09
C ARG A 107 7.82 -18.41 5.15
N GLY A 108 6.81 -19.11 4.70
CA GLY A 108 5.91 -19.85 5.59
C GLY A 108 4.97 -18.99 6.42
N ARG A 109 4.90 -17.70 6.14
CA ARG A 109 3.94 -16.78 6.77
C ARG A 109 3.01 -16.20 5.72
N SER A 110 1.79 -15.90 6.16
CA SER A 110 0.81 -15.18 5.33
C SER A 110 1.13 -13.70 5.32
N ALA A 111 2.13 -13.28 4.56
CA ALA A 111 2.42 -11.86 4.42
C ALA A 111 1.29 -11.17 3.68
N ARG A 112 0.85 -10.04 4.19
CA ARG A 112 -0.18 -9.20 3.54
C ARG A 112 0.44 -8.28 2.50
N VAL A 113 1.67 -7.86 2.71
CA VAL A 113 2.41 -6.98 1.80
C VAL A 113 3.79 -7.57 1.57
N VAL A 114 4.15 -7.74 0.32
CA VAL A 114 5.49 -8.18 -0.07
C VAL A 114 6.11 -7.10 -0.94
N MET A 115 7.24 -6.56 -0.49
CA MET A 115 8.04 -5.62 -1.26
C MET A 115 9.06 -6.40 -2.08
N ALA A 116 9.02 -6.26 -3.39
CA ALA A 116 9.91 -6.96 -4.30
C ALA A 116 10.83 -5.96 -5.00
N GLN A 117 12.11 -6.30 -5.08
CA GLN A 117 13.09 -5.47 -5.77
C GLN A 117 12.92 -5.57 -7.27
N ALA A 118 12.82 -4.42 -7.94
CA ALA A 118 12.87 -4.36 -9.39
C ALA A 118 14.32 -4.39 -9.84
N VAL A 119 14.64 -5.31 -10.72
CA VAL A 119 15.96 -5.40 -11.34
C VAL A 119 15.84 -4.90 -12.77
N LEU A 120 16.56 -3.83 -13.08
CA LEU A 120 16.65 -3.32 -14.44
C LEU A 120 17.74 -4.08 -15.18
N LEU A 121 17.33 -4.85 -16.17
CA LEU A 121 18.26 -5.51 -17.08
C LEU A 121 18.47 -4.60 -18.27
N SER A 122 19.66 -4.09 -18.38
CA SER A 122 20.05 -3.26 -19.52
C SER A 122 20.68 -4.12 -20.63
#